data_f95f158953bba8e4db127a678f2c2e0a
#
_entry.id   f95f158953bba8e4db127a678f2c2e0a
#
_cell.length_a   1.000
_cell.length_b   1.000
_cell.length_c   1.000
_cell.angle_alpha   90.00
_cell.angle_beta   90.00
_cell.angle_gamma   90.00
#
_symmetry.space_group_name_H-M   'P 1'
#
loop_
_entity.id
_entity.type
_entity.pdbx_description
1 polymer ?
#
loop_
_entity_poly.entity_id
_entity_poly.type
_entity_poly.pdbx_seq_one_letter_code
_entity_poly.pdbx_strand_id
1 'polypeptide(L)'
;MAEQTEKPEWWDQAKKELSEADPVMAQIIIANPEGFLATRGNPFETLLRSVIGQQISVKAAANIWERFEKSCKEIKPEIISRKHRRTLRTAGLSERKIDYVFDICRFFLENPDAADGFQHRSNEEIIKELCTIKGVGPWTAEMFLIFALRRPDVAPMLDYGFIKAVGKAYFPEIAFEEWSAADRKEEMSSVIAKWGPWKTAGTWYLWRSLNNGPMQY
;
A
#
# COMPACT_ATOMS: atom_id res chain seq x y z
N MET A 1 -6.57 1.68 18.06
CA MET A 1 -7.24 2.90 17.53
C MET A 1 -8.20 2.44 16.44
N ALA A 2 -9.41 3.01 16.38
CA ALA A 2 -10.38 2.68 15.35
C ALA A 2 -9.77 2.97 13.98
N GLU A 3 -9.90 2.03 13.01
CA GLU A 3 -9.68 2.32 11.60
C GLU A 3 -10.47 3.58 11.27
N GLN A 4 -9.84 4.58 10.66
CA GLN A 4 -10.59 5.68 10.10
C GLN A 4 -11.38 5.12 8.92
N THR A 5 -12.65 4.82 9.18
CA THR A 5 -13.60 4.22 8.23
C THR A 5 -14.23 5.26 7.32
N GLU A 6 -13.67 6.45 7.26
CA GLU A 6 -14.21 7.51 6.44
C GLU A 6 -13.80 7.31 4.97
N LYS A 7 -14.82 7.24 4.12
CA LYS A 7 -14.67 7.10 2.68
C LYS A 7 -13.92 8.31 2.10
N PRO A 8 -12.90 8.12 1.22
CA PRO A 8 -12.27 9.24 0.55
C PRO A 8 -13.28 10.09 -0.21
N GLU A 9 -13.20 11.42 -0.12
CA GLU A 9 -14.15 12.35 -0.78
C GLU A 9 -14.25 12.11 -2.29
N TRP A 10 -13.14 11.77 -2.92
CA TRP A 10 -13.05 11.50 -4.36
C TRP A 10 -13.58 10.11 -4.78
N TRP A 11 -13.94 9.21 -3.85
CA TRP A 11 -14.21 7.81 -4.16
C TRP A 11 -15.40 7.57 -5.07
N ASP A 12 -16.53 8.26 -4.83
CA ASP A 12 -17.74 8.07 -5.64
C ASP A 12 -17.58 8.65 -7.05
N GLN A 13 -16.86 9.77 -7.18
CA GLN A 13 -16.48 10.32 -8.47
C GLN A 13 -15.58 9.36 -9.24
N ALA A 14 -14.56 8.80 -8.57
CA ALA A 14 -13.69 7.81 -9.17
C ALA A 14 -14.44 6.57 -9.68
N LYS A 15 -15.39 6.03 -8.90
CA LYS A 15 -16.24 4.91 -9.34
C LYS A 15 -16.99 5.24 -10.62
N LYS A 16 -17.59 6.40 -10.68
CA LYS A 16 -18.36 6.84 -11.85
C LYS A 16 -17.46 6.96 -13.07
N GLU A 17 -16.40 7.75 -12.99
CA GLU A 17 -15.52 8.04 -14.12
C GLU A 17 -14.76 6.80 -14.61
N LEU A 18 -14.32 5.92 -13.72
CA LEU A 18 -13.71 4.63 -14.08
C LEU A 18 -14.70 3.73 -14.82
N SER A 19 -15.97 3.70 -14.40
CA SER A 19 -16.99 2.89 -15.07
C SER A 19 -17.34 3.43 -16.46
N GLU A 20 -17.24 4.74 -16.67
CA GLU A 20 -17.47 5.39 -17.97
C GLU A 20 -16.26 5.20 -18.92
N ALA A 21 -15.04 5.23 -18.37
CA ALA A 21 -13.80 5.15 -19.16
C ALA A 21 -13.40 3.73 -19.56
N ASP A 22 -13.80 2.72 -18.79
CA ASP A 22 -13.30 1.36 -18.92
C ASP A 22 -14.38 0.31 -18.66
N PRO A 23 -14.91 -0.35 -19.71
CA PRO A 23 -15.97 -1.36 -19.59
C PRO A 23 -15.60 -2.55 -18.71
N VAL A 24 -14.32 -2.97 -18.68
CA VAL A 24 -13.84 -4.06 -17.81
C VAL A 24 -13.89 -3.62 -16.36
N MET A 25 -13.40 -2.42 -16.07
CA MET A 25 -13.46 -1.85 -14.74
C MET A 25 -14.90 -1.65 -14.28
N ALA A 26 -15.82 -1.23 -15.16
CA ALA A 26 -17.24 -1.12 -14.86
C ALA A 26 -17.83 -2.44 -14.33
N GLN A 27 -17.51 -3.57 -14.98
CA GLN A 27 -17.96 -4.89 -14.53
C GLN A 27 -17.38 -5.28 -13.16
N ILE A 28 -16.11 -4.96 -12.92
CA ILE A 28 -15.47 -5.22 -11.63
C ILE A 28 -16.11 -4.39 -10.52
N ILE A 29 -16.41 -3.12 -10.78
CA ILE A 29 -17.09 -2.22 -9.82
C ILE A 29 -18.50 -2.74 -9.51
N ILE A 30 -19.27 -3.15 -10.52
CA ILE A 30 -20.61 -3.73 -10.35
C ILE A 30 -20.55 -5.01 -9.51
N ALA A 31 -19.56 -5.87 -9.74
CA ALA A 31 -19.37 -7.11 -8.98
C ALA A 31 -18.90 -6.88 -7.54
N ASN A 32 -18.36 -5.69 -7.22
CA ASN A 32 -17.84 -5.32 -5.90
C ASN A 32 -18.42 -3.98 -5.44
N PRO A 33 -19.77 -3.86 -5.26
CA PRO A 33 -20.44 -2.57 -5.02
C PRO A 33 -20.05 -1.93 -3.69
N GLU A 34 -19.69 -2.79 -2.72
CA GLU A 34 -19.44 -2.39 -1.34
C GLU A 34 -17.96 -2.20 -1.05
N GLY A 35 -17.69 -1.22 -0.20
CA GLY A 35 -16.36 -0.94 0.31
C GLY A 35 -15.67 0.22 -0.40
N PHE A 36 -14.60 0.65 0.23
CA PHE A 36 -13.74 1.74 -0.22
C PHE A 36 -12.34 1.57 0.38
N LEU A 37 -11.40 2.39 -0.08
CA LEU A 37 -10.05 2.43 0.45
C LEU A 37 -10.07 2.94 1.89
N ALA A 38 -9.94 2.03 2.86
CA ALA A 38 -9.75 2.39 4.27
C ALA A 38 -8.30 2.84 4.51
N THR A 39 -8.13 3.82 5.39
CA THR A 39 -6.82 4.22 5.88
C THR A 39 -6.59 3.72 7.29
N ARG A 40 -5.32 3.46 7.63
CA ARG A 40 -4.89 3.23 9.03
C ARG A 40 -4.52 4.53 9.76
N GLY A 41 -4.68 5.66 9.09
CA GLY A 41 -4.65 7.02 9.65
C GLY A 41 -3.27 7.58 9.96
N ASN A 42 -2.34 6.80 10.49
CA ASN A 42 -1.03 7.29 10.90
C ASN A 42 0.06 6.93 9.86
N PRO A 43 0.71 7.92 9.22
CA PRO A 43 1.77 7.70 8.24
C PRO A 43 2.93 6.85 8.78
N PHE A 44 3.40 7.11 9.98
CA PHE A 44 4.47 6.35 10.62
C PHE A 44 4.08 4.87 10.82
N GLU A 45 2.88 4.63 11.37
CA GLU A 45 2.38 3.28 11.59
C GLU A 45 2.19 2.52 10.27
N THR A 46 1.65 3.19 9.24
CA THR A 46 1.45 2.58 7.91
C THR A 46 2.78 2.13 7.30
N LEU A 47 3.83 2.94 7.41
CA LEU A 47 5.14 2.58 6.89
C LEU A 47 5.76 1.41 7.65
N LEU A 48 5.63 1.39 8.99
CA LEU A 48 6.07 0.25 9.81
C LEU A 48 5.34 -1.05 9.43
N ARG A 49 4.02 -1.01 9.27
CA ARG A 49 3.22 -2.17 8.86
C ARG A 49 3.67 -2.69 7.49
N SER A 50 3.88 -1.79 6.54
CA SER A 50 4.35 -2.16 5.20
C SER A 50 5.68 -2.90 5.25
N VAL A 51 6.66 -2.40 6.01
CA VAL A 51 7.99 -3.02 6.14
C VAL A 51 7.92 -4.35 6.91
N ILE A 52 7.13 -4.42 7.98
CA ILE A 52 6.95 -5.65 8.76
C ILE A 52 6.27 -6.72 7.91
N GLY A 53 5.34 -6.35 7.03
CA GLY A 53 4.63 -7.26 6.14
C GLY A 53 5.40 -7.74 4.92
N GLN A 54 6.56 -7.15 4.58
CA GLN A 54 7.34 -7.54 3.40
C GLN A 54 7.68 -9.03 3.37
N GLN A 55 7.46 -9.68 2.22
CA GLN A 55 7.88 -11.07 1.94
C GLN A 55 7.30 -12.14 2.89
N ILE A 56 6.15 -11.87 3.49
CA ILE A 56 5.43 -12.83 4.33
C ILE A 56 3.92 -12.77 4.00
N SER A 57 3.17 -13.80 4.40
CA SER A 57 1.72 -13.81 4.21
C SER A 57 1.02 -12.76 5.09
N VAL A 58 -0.14 -12.28 4.64
CA VAL A 58 -0.99 -11.33 5.39
C VAL A 58 -1.26 -11.82 6.82
N LYS A 59 -1.58 -13.11 6.98
CA LYS A 59 -1.81 -13.71 8.30
C LYS A 59 -0.56 -13.67 9.19
N ALA A 60 0.63 -13.94 8.63
CA ALA A 60 1.88 -13.87 9.37
C ALA A 60 2.22 -12.42 9.76
N ALA A 61 2.00 -11.46 8.84
CA ALA A 61 2.19 -10.04 9.11
C ALA A 61 1.29 -9.54 10.24
N ALA A 62 0.00 -9.90 10.24
CA ALA A 62 -0.95 -9.55 11.29
C ALA A 62 -0.52 -10.08 12.66
N ASN A 63 -0.08 -11.36 12.73
CA ASN A 63 0.38 -11.97 13.97
C ASN A 63 1.66 -11.31 14.52
N ILE A 64 2.59 -10.92 13.63
CA ILE A 64 3.81 -10.20 14.04
C ILE A 64 3.46 -8.80 14.51
N TRP A 65 2.57 -8.10 13.78
CA TRP A 65 2.12 -6.77 14.16
C TRP A 65 1.48 -6.74 15.55
N GLU A 66 0.58 -7.66 15.84
CA GLU A 66 -0.08 -7.76 17.17
C GLU A 66 0.96 -7.90 18.30
N ARG A 67 1.96 -8.78 18.12
CA ARG A 67 3.04 -8.93 19.12
C ARG A 67 3.93 -7.69 19.22
N PHE A 68 4.23 -7.07 18.09
CA PHE A 68 5.00 -5.83 18.03
C PHE A 68 4.28 -4.70 18.79
N GLU A 69 3.00 -4.48 18.49
CA GLU A 69 2.17 -3.47 19.15
C GLU A 69 2.09 -3.70 20.66
N LYS A 70 1.81 -4.93 21.11
CA LYS A 70 1.84 -5.29 22.54
C LYS A 70 3.19 -4.99 23.18
N SER A 71 4.30 -5.24 22.50
CA SER A 71 5.65 -5.00 23.01
C SER A 71 6.00 -3.52 23.13
N CYS A 72 5.42 -2.68 22.28
CA CYS A 72 5.69 -1.24 22.23
C CYS A 72 4.78 -0.42 23.15
N LYS A 73 3.56 -0.89 23.42
CA LYS A 73 2.46 -0.20 24.12
C LYS A 73 1.88 0.96 23.33
N GLU A 74 2.72 1.82 22.77
CA GLU A 74 2.35 2.92 21.87
C GLU A 74 3.23 2.87 20.63
N ILE A 75 2.63 3.10 19.47
CA ILE A 75 3.33 3.14 18.18
C ILE A 75 3.77 4.58 17.91
N LYS A 76 4.90 4.95 18.51
CA LYS A 76 5.53 6.27 18.36
C LYS A 76 7.03 6.12 18.10
N PRO A 77 7.64 6.97 17.25
CA PRO A 77 9.06 6.88 16.93
C PRO A 77 9.95 6.97 18.19
N GLU A 78 9.61 7.86 19.15
CA GLU A 78 10.35 8.07 20.38
C GLU A 78 10.36 6.84 21.30
N ILE A 79 9.29 6.07 21.27
CA ILE A 79 9.15 4.87 22.10
C ILE A 79 9.85 3.69 21.45
N ILE A 80 9.64 3.51 20.15
CA ILE A 80 10.18 2.35 19.41
C ILE A 80 11.69 2.46 19.26
N SER A 81 12.23 3.66 19.00
CA SER A 81 13.68 3.89 18.88
C SER A 81 14.50 3.50 20.12
N ARG A 82 13.85 3.49 21.31
CA ARG A 82 14.48 3.10 22.58
C ARG A 82 14.31 1.64 22.96
N LYS A 83 13.61 0.84 22.12
CA LYS A 83 13.41 -0.59 22.42
C LYS A 83 14.68 -1.38 22.20
N HIS A 84 14.92 -2.37 23.07
CA HIS A 84 15.98 -3.34 22.84
C HIS A 84 15.69 -4.21 21.63
N ARG A 85 16.67 -4.46 20.79
CA ARG A 85 16.57 -5.37 19.61
C ARG A 85 15.96 -6.72 20.00
N ARG A 86 16.34 -7.27 21.17
CA ARG A 86 15.79 -8.53 21.70
C ARG A 86 14.27 -8.49 21.82
N THR A 87 13.67 -7.38 22.27
CA THR A 87 12.21 -7.22 22.40
C THR A 87 11.53 -7.32 21.02
N LEU A 88 12.07 -6.62 20.01
CA LEU A 88 11.54 -6.65 18.65
C LEU A 88 11.73 -8.01 17.99
N ARG A 89 12.84 -8.70 18.27
CA ARG A 89 13.07 -10.09 17.82
C ARG A 89 12.03 -11.04 18.43
N THR A 90 11.74 -10.93 19.71
CA THR A 90 10.70 -11.74 20.39
C THR A 90 9.31 -11.51 19.80
N ALA A 91 9.02 -10.31 19.28
CA ALA A 91 7.79 -10.04 18.54
C ALA A 91 7.74 -10.74 17.15
N GLY A 92 8.88 -11.26 16.67
CA GLY A 92 8.98 -12.02 15.42
C GLY A 92 9.65 -11.28 14.27
N LEU A 93 10.32 -10.15 14.52
CA LEU A 93 11.05 -9.43 13.50
C LEU A 93 12.43 -10.06 13.26
N SER A 94 12.82 -10.19 11.98
CA SER A 94 14.20 -10.52 11.61
C SER A 94 15.13 -9.34 11.93
N GLU A 95 16.44 -9.61 12.09
CA GLU A 95 17.44 -8.55 12.32
C GLU A 95 17.35 -7.42 11.29
N ARG A 96 17.20 -7.79 10.02
CA ARG A 96 17.08 -6.83 8.92
C ARG A 96 15.83 -5.96 9.07
N LYS A 97 14.67 -6.52 9.45
CA LYS A 97 13.44 -5.74 9.70
C LYS A 97 13.57 -4.85 10.93
N ILE A 98 14.31 -5.27 11.97
CA ILE A 98 14.62 -4.43 13.12
C ILE A 98 15.43 -3.20 12.71
N ASP A 99 16.42 -3.38 11.83
CA ASP A 99 17.20 -2.25 11.28
C ASP A 99 16.28 -1.28 10.52
N TYR A 100 15.37 -1.80 9.71
CA TYR A 100 14.39 -0.99 8.96
C TYR A 100 13.46 -0.21 9.88
N VAL A 101 12.94 -0.85 10.93
CA VAL A 101 12.10 -0.21 11.94
C VAL A 101 12.82 0.94 12.62
N PHE A 102 14.09 0.76 13.01
CA PHE A 102 14.87 1.84 13.62
C PHE A 102 15.19 2.96 12.63
N ASP A 103 15.41 2.65 11.36
CA ASP A 103 15.68 3.65 10.33
C ASP A 103 14.42 4.51 10.06
N ILE A 104 13.25 3.88 10.01
CA ILE A 104 11.96 4.58 9.94
C ILE A 104 11.78 5.49 11.17
N CYS A 105 12.05 4.99 12.38
CA CYS A 105 11.96 5.81 13.60
C CYS A 105 12.88 7.03 13.51
N ARG A 106 14.13 6.83 13.07
CA ARG A 106 15.10 7.91 12.90
C ARG A 106 14.57 8.96 11.92
N PHE A 107 14.08 8.55 10.76
CA PHE A 107 13.53 9.46 9.76
C PHE A 107 12.43 10.36 10.34
N PHE A 108 11.46 9.82 11.06
CA PHE A 108 10.37 10.62 11.65
C PHE A 108 10.82 11.47 12.83
N LEU A 109 11.87 11.07 13.57
CA LEU A 109 12.45 11.89 14.64
C LEU A 109 13.25 13.08 14.09
N GLU A 110 13.95 12.89 12.98
CA GLU A 110 14.71 13.94 12.28
C GLU A 110 13.81 14.86 11.46
N ASN A 111 12.61 14.40 11.08
CA ASN A 111 11.64 15.12 10.26
C ASN A 111 10.25 15.12 10.92
N PRO A 112 10.07 15.82 12.06
CA PRO A 112 8.82 15.77 12.84
C PRO A 112 7.59 16.25 12.05
N ASP A 113 7.77 17.16 11.10
CA ASP A 113 6.70 17.73 10.27
C ASP A 113 6.49 16.95 8.96
N ALA A 114 7.21 15.83 8.75
CA ALA A 114 7.12 15.07 7.49
C ALA A 114 5.69 14.59 7.20
N ALA A 115 4.96 14.15 8.22
CA ALA A 115 3.60 13.65 8.07
C ALA A 115 2.64 14.70 7.48
N ASP A 116 2.72 15.94 7.95
CA ASP A 116 1.92 17.07 7.47
C ASP A 116 2.46 17.60 6.13
N GLY A 117 3.78 17.60 5.97
CA GLY A 117 4.46 18.05 4.76
C GLY A 117 4.16 17.22 3.51
N PHE A 118 3.85 15.93 3.67
CA PHE A 118 3.53 15.05 2.54
C PHE A 118 2.28 15.51 1.76
N GLN A 119 1.32 16.18 2.37
CA GLN A 119 0.09 16.61 1.70
C GLN A 119 0.34 17.59 0.54
N HIS A 120 1.40 18.39 0.61
CA HIS A 120 1.72 19.48 -0.32
C HIS A 120 2.76 19.10 -1.38
N ARG A 121 3.20 17.84 -1.43
CA ARG A 121 4.27 17.37 -2.29
C ARG A 121 3.76 16.41 -3.35
N SER A 122 4.46 16.30 -4.47
CA SER A 122 4.15 15.33 -5.53
C SER A 122 4.42 13.89 -5.07
N ASN A 123 3.80 12.91 -5.75
CA ASN A 123 4.03 11.51 -5.46
C ASN A 123 5.51 11.12 -5.69
N GLU A 124 6.14 11.67 -6.73
CA GLU A 124 7.53 11.43 -7.09
C GLU A 124 8.50 11.95 -6.03
N GLU A 125 8.25 13.13 -5.48
CA GLU A 125 9.05 13.69 -4.39
C GLU A 125 8.97 12.84 -3.13
N ILE A 126 7.75 12.40 -2.77
CA ILE A 126 7.53 11.54 -1.61
C ILE A 126 8.20 10.18 -1.79
N ILE A 127 8.04 9.55 -2.95
CA ILE A 127 8.70 8.27 -3.26
C ILE A 127 10.22 8.40 -3.14
N LYS A 128 10.79 9.46 -3.74
CA LYS A 128 12.24 9.71 -3.69
C LYS A 128 12.74 9.87 -2.26
N GLU A 129 12.03 10.61 -1.44
CA GLU A 129 12.40 10.81 -0.04
C GLU A 129 12.27 9.54 0.77
N LEU A 130 11.13 8.85 0.70
CA LEU A 130 10.91 7.61 1.44
C LEU A 130 11.90 6.50 1.05
N CYS A 131 12.33 6.46 -0.21
CA CYS A 131 13.35 5.51 -0.65
C CYS A 131 14.75 5.78 -0.08
N THR A 132 14.98 6.90 0.62
CA THR A 132 16.21 7.10 1.40
C THR A 132 16.23 6.30 2.69
N ILE A 133 15.06 5.85 3.17
CA ILE A 133 14.92 5.05 4.38
C ILE A 133 15.31 3.61 4.07
N LYS A 134 16.18 3.03 4.88
CA LYS A 134 16.62 1.64 4.70
C LYS A 134 15.45 0.66 4.77
N GLY A 135 15.30 -0.13 3.73
CA GLY A 135 14.21 -1.11 3.62
C GLY A 135 12.93 -0.58 3.00
N VAL A 136 12.87 0.70 2.66
CA VAL A 136 11.77 1.29 1.91
C VAL A 136 12.18 1.42 0.45
N GLY A 137 11.54 0.65 -0.42
CA GLY A 137 11.70 0.74 -1.86
C GLY A 137 10.47 1.41 -2.51
N PRO A 138 10.49 1.59 -3.86
CA PRO A 138 9.38 2.22 -4.59
C PRO A 138 8.02 1.59 -4.29
N TRP A 139 7.92 0.27 -4.30
CA TRP A 139 6.68 -0.44 -3.96
C TRP A 139 6.17 -0.09 -2.54
N THR A 140 7.05 -0.04 -1.54
CA THR A 140 6.66 0.32 -0.17
C THR A 140 6.22 1.77 -0.07
N ALA A 141 6.87 2.67 -0.81
CA ALA A 141 6.47 4.07 -0.91
C ALA A 141 5.12 4.24 -1.63
N GLU A 142 4.84 3.47 -2.68
CA GLU A 142 3.53 3.45 -3.35
C GLU A 142 2.42 2.96 -2.40
N MET A 143 2.68 1.91 -1.60
CA MET A 143 1.74 1.46 -0.57
C MET A 143 1.47 2.56 0.48
N PHE A 144 2.49 3.33 0.84
CA PHE A 144 2.34 4.47 1.73
C PHE A 144 1.45 5.57 1.09
N LEU A 145 1.67 5.91 -0.18
CA LEU A 145 0.83 6.88 -0.90
C LEU A 145 -0.65 6.44 -0.93
N ILE A 146 -0.90 5.15 -1.16
CA ILE A 146 -2.24 4.58 -1.23
C ILE A 146 -2.89 4.55 0.15
N PHE A 147 -2.26 3.93 1.15
CA PHE A 147 -2.91 3.59 2.42
C PHE A 147 -2.74 4.64 3.52
N ALA A 148 -1.66 5.44 3.52
CA ALA A 148 -1.49 6.52 4.48
C ALA A 148 -2.06 7.84 3.96
N LEU A 149 -1.69 8.23 2.73
CA LEU A 149 -2.05 9.54 2.18
C LEU A 149 -3.33 9.51 1.34
N ARG A 150 -3.85 8.33 0.99
CA ARG A 150 -5.03 8.15 0.13
C ARG A 150 -4.95 8.93 -1.18
N ARG A 151 -3.75 8.95 -1.77
CA ARG A 151 -3.54 9.61 -3.06
C ARG A 151 -4.39 8.95 -4.14
N PRO A 152 -5.17 9.70 -4.94
CA PRO A 152 -6.10 9.12 -5.90
C PRO A 152 -5.43 8.50 -7.11
N ASP A 153 -4.24 8.96 -7.49
CA ASP A 153 -3.56 8.60 -8.75
C ASP A 153 -2.26 7.84 -8.52
N VAL A 154 -2.36 6.62 -7.98
CA VAL A 154 -1.23 5.70 -7.76
C VAL A 154 -1.56 4.32 -8.30
N ALA A 155 -0.67 3.75 -9.14
CA ALA A 155 -0.75 2.38 -9.62
C ALA A 155 0.56 1.65 -9.31
N PRO A 156 0.55 0.63 -8.43
CA PRO A 156 1.76 -0.06 -8.00
C PRO A 156 2.20 -1.11 -9.03
N MET A 157 2.90 -0.66 -10.08
CA MET A 157 3.30 -1.46 -11.23
C MET A 157 4.21 -2.65 -10.89
N LEU A 158 4.80 -2.68 -9.70
CA LEU A 158 5.65 -3.77 -9.21
C LEU A 158 4.93 -4.69 -8.22
N ASP A 159 3.66 -4.41 -7.90
CA ASP A 159 2.88 -5.23 -6.99
C ASP A 159 2.41 -6.52 -7.65
N TYR A 160 2.81 -7.68 -7.12
CA TYR A 160 2.46 -8.97 -7.68
C TYR A 160 0.94 -9.20 -7.75
N GLY A 161 0.21 -8.82 -6.71
CA GLY A 161 -1.25 -8.96 -6.67
C GLY A 161 -1.92 -8.08 -7.71
N PHE A 162 -1.45 -6.85 -7.87
CA PHE A 162 -1.94 -5.92 -8.88
C PHE A 162 -1.68 -6.44 -10.30
N ILE A 163 -0.44 -6.85 -10.61
CA ILE A 163 -0.07 -7.40 -11.91
C ILE A 163 -0.95 -8.62 -12.24
N LYS A 164 -1.12 -9.53 -11.28
CA LYS A 164 -1.97 -10.72 -11.45
C LYS A 164 -3.43 -10.35 -11.69
N ALA A 165 -3.95 -9.33 -11.02
CA ALA A 165 -5.33 -8.88 -11.18
C ALA A 165 -5.56 -8.26 -12.56
N VAL A 166 -4.63 -7.42 -13.03
CA VAL A 166 -4.66 -6.85 -14.39
C VAL A 166 -4.63 -7.98 -15.43
N GLY A 167 -3.69 -8.91 -15.32
CA GLY A 167 -3.59 -10.05 -16.25
C GLY A 167 -4.91 -10.82 -16.32
N LYS A 168 -5.48 -11.19 -15.18
CA LYS A 168 -6.73 -11.94 -15.12
C LYS A 168 -7.93 -11.18 -15.71
N ALA A 169 -7.98 -9.87 -15.52
CA ALA A 169 -9.14 -9.06 -15.92
C ALA A 169 -9.08 -8.59 -17.37
N TYR A 170 -7.89 -8.28 -17.89
CA TYR A 170 -7.70 -7.65 -19.19
C TYR A 170 -7.06 -8.56 -20.24
N PHE A 171 -6.33 -9.59 -19.81
CA PHE A 171 -5.57 -10.50 -20.67
C PHE A 171 -5.80 -11.97 -20.26
N PRO A 172 -7.07 -12.43 -20.18
CA PRO A 172 -7.40 -13.75 -19.64
C PRO A 172 -6.86 -14.92 -20.49
N GLU A 173 -6.56 -14.69 -21.77
CA GLU A 173 -5.97 -15.68 -22.67
C GLU A 173 -4.47 -15.88 -22.47
N ILE A 174 -3.78 -14.99 -21.79
CA ILE A 174 -2.33 -15.07 -21.58
C ILE A 174 -2.09 -15.71 -20.20
N ALA A 175 -1.44 -16.88 -20.18
CA ALA A 175 -1.01 -17.47 -18.92
C ALA A 175 -0.03 -16.51 -18.21
N PHE A 176 -0.24 -16.27 -16.92
CA PHE A 176 0.55 -15.29 -16.18
C PHE A 176 2.06 -15.55 -16.25
N GLU A 177 2.45 -16.82 -16.29
CA GLU A 177 3.83 -17.28 -16.38
C GLU A 177 4.47 -17.00 -17.75
N GLU A 178 3.65 -16.92 -18.81
CA GLU A 178 4.09 -16.68 -20.19
C GLU A 178 4.19 -15.18 -20.52
N TRP A 179 3.61 -14.34 -19.67
CA TRP A 179 3.57 -12.90 -19.88
C TRP A 179 4.91 -12.26 -19.52
N SER A 180 5.70 -11.87 -20.51
CA SER A 180 7.03 -11.29 -20.30
C SER A 180 6.97 -9.98 -19.47
N ALA A 181 8.05 -9.65 -18.77
CA ALA A 181 8.09 -8.44 -17.96
C ALA A 181 7.99 -7.16 -18.82
N ALA A 182 8.49 -7.19 -20.06
CA ALA A 182 8.42 -6.06 -20.98
C ALA A 182 6.99 -5.85 -21.49
N ASP A 183 6.36 -6.92 -22.00
CA ASP A 183 4.98 -6.87 -22.50
C ASP A 183 4.00 -6.47 -21.38
N ARG A 184 4.17 -7.03 -20.16
CA ARG A 184 3.40 -6.65 -19.00
C ARG A 184 3.44 -5.15 -18.74
N LYS A 185 4.63 -4.55 -18.78
CA LYS A 185 4.79 -3.12 -18.52
C LYS A 185 4.06 -2.27 -19.56
N GLU A 186 4.18 -2.60 -20.84
CA GLU A 186 3.55 -1.86 -21.92
C GLU A 186 2.02 -2.00 -21.88
N GLU A 187 1.51 -3.22 -21.84
CA GLU A 187 0.08 -3.51 -21.83
C GLU A 187 -0.61 -2.97 -20.58
N MET A 188 -0.02 -3.17 -19.40
CA MET A 188 -0.53 -2.59 -18.16
C MET A 188 -0.55 -1.06 -18.23
N SER A 189 0.48 -0.43 -18.77
CA SER A 189 0.53 1.03 -18.89
C SER A 189 -0.61 1.55 -19.76
N SER A 190 -0.94 0.84 -20.87
CA SER A 190 -2.04 1.22 -21.75
C SER A 190 -3.42 1.10 -21.07
N VAL A 191 -3.62 0.07 -20.25
CA VAL A 191 -4.84 -0.13 -19.46
C VAL A 191 -4.95 0.97 -18.39
N ILE A 192 -3.91 1.16 -17.60
CA ILE A 192 -3.86 2.07 -16.45
C ILE A 192 -3.97 3.55 -16.87
N ALA A 193 -3.50 3.89 -18.08
CA ALA A 193 -3.64 5.24 -18.63
C ALA A 193 -5.09 5.72 -18.70
N LYS A 194 -6.05 4.79 -18.88
CA LYS A 194 -7.49 5.10 -18.94
C LYS A 194 -8.06 5.49 -17.57
N TRP A 195 -7.37 5.18 -16.49
CA TRP A 195 -7.87 5.37 -15.11
C TRP A 195 -7.46 6.70 -14.47
N GLY A 196 -6.62 7.48 -15.12
CA GLY A 196 -6.25 8.77 -14.57
C GLY A 196 -7.44 9.73 -14.47
N PRO A 197 -7.57 10.45 -13.36
CA PRO A 197 -6.68 10.54 -12.20
C PRO A 197 -7.01 9.58 -11.04
N TRP A 198 -7.69 8.45 -11.28
CA TRP A 198 -8.27 7.55 -10.27
C TRP A 198 -7.59 6.18 -10.21
N LYS A 199 -6.29 6.09 -10.54
CA LYS A 199 -5.54 4.82 -10.58
C LYS A 199 -5.61 4.04 -9.28
N THR A 200 -5.65 4.72 -8.13
CA THR A 200 -5.77 4.09 -6.80
C THR A 200 -7.09 3.34 -6.64
N ALA A 201 -8.21 3.94 -7.11
CA ALA A 201 -9.50 3.25 -7.06
C ALA A 201 -9.49 2.02 -7.99
N GLY A 202 -8.99 2.15 -9.22
CA GLY A 202 -8.83 1.03 -10.15
C GLY A 202 -7.99 -0.10 -9.55
N THR A 203 -6.86 0.24 -8.94
CA THR A 203 -6.00 -0.70 -8.21
C THR A 203 -6.76 -1.43 -7.10
N TRP A 204 -7.51 -0.71 -6.29
CA TRP A 204 -8.29 -1.28 -5.18
C TRP A 204 -9.34 -2.26 -5.68
N TYR A 205 -10.10 -1.89 -6.72
CA TYR A 205 -11.12 -2.77 -7.31
C TYR A 205 -10.51 -4.03 -7.91
N LEU A 206 -9.36 -3.94 -8.55
CA LEU A 206 -8.64 -5.11 -9.05
C LEU A 206 -8.17 -6.04 -7.93
N TRP A 207 -7.60 -5.51 -6.87
CA TRP A 207 -7.26 -6.34 -5.70
C TRP A 207 -8.50 -7.03 -5.12
N ARG A 208 -9.62 -6.34 -5.02
CA ARG A 208 -10.90 -6.92 -4.56
C ARG A 208 -11.39 -8.05 -5.45
N SER A 209 -11.21 -7.94 -6.77
CA SER A 209 -11.61 -8.98 -7.72
C SER A 209 -10.86 -10.31 -7.57
N LEU A 210 -9.68 -10.29 -6.95
CA LEU A 210 -8.92 -11.52 -6.65
C LEU A 210 -9.38 -12.22 -5.38
N ASN A 211 -9.90 -11.48 -4.41
CA ASN A 211 -10.22 -11.97 -3.08
C ASN A 211 -11.57 -11.42 -2.61
N ASN A 212 -12.53 -12.29 -2.33
CA ASN A 212 -13.84 -11.91 -1.78
C ASN A 212 -13.80 -11.44 -0.31
N GLY A 213 -12.62 -11.25 0.27
CA GLY A 213 -12.39 -10.79 1.65
C GLY A 213 -12.00 -9.31 1.73
N PRO A 214 -12.05 -8.69 2.93
CA PRO A 214 -11.55 -7.34 3.13
C PRO A 214 -10.04 -7.29 2.82
N MET A 215 -9.62 -6.23 2.11
CA MET A 215 -8.20 -5.97 1.87
C MET A 215 -7.54 -5.61 3.20
N GLN A 216 -6.65 -6.48 3.66
CA GLN A 216 -5.82 -6.24 4.85
C GLN A 216 -4.37 -6.06 4.41
N TYR A 217 -3.89 -4.83 4.51
CA TYR A 217 -2.47 -4.50 4.45
C TYR A 217 -1.99 -3.97 5.78
#